data_42a8c316109236c6795e0163697a09b9
#
_entry.id   42a8c316109236c6795e0163697a09b9
#
_cell.length_a   1.000
_cell.length_b   1.000
_cell.length_c   1.000
_cell.angle_alpha   90.00
_cell.angle_beta   90.00
_cell.angle_gamma   90.00
#
_symmetry.space_group_name_H-M   'P 1'
#
loop_
_entity.id
_entity.type
_entity.pdbx_description
1 polymer ?
#
loop_
_entity_poly.entity_id
_entity_poly.type
_entity_poly.pdbx_seq_one_letter_code
_entity_poly.pdbx_strand_id
1 'polypeptide(L)'
;MDKELYIKYPKLIEKLDSTVINVFFWLPFSLFFITTVQPVNVLYNPISTEIFHIIMNYICGDIWFYTIHRICHNPALYFLHKQHHEVLETVGILSLYAHPFDAIVINLGSMMTLHLILQFSFFQIVLIGSLATISTIINSHTGRAKMSHQLHHLYRNCNYGTGAFMDILMKTNK
;
A
#
# COMPACT_ATOMS: atom_id res chain seq x y z
N MET A 1 -1.72 -21.86 15.66
CA MET A 1 -2.25 -21.37 14.38
C MET A 1 -3.71 -21.76 14.32
N ASP A 2 -4.59 -20.83 14.11
CA ASP A 2 -6.04 -21.03 14.19
C ASP A 2 -6.51 -21.93 13.05
N LYS A 3 -7.21 -23.05 13.39
CA LYS A 3 -7.71 -23.99 12.39
C LYS A 3 -8.72 -23.36 11.43
N GLU A 4 -9.49 -22.35 11.89
CA GLU A 4 -10.42 -21.59 11.05
C GLU A 4 -9.70 -20.82 9.94
N LEU A 5 -8.58 -20.17 10.26
CA LEU A 5 -7.76 -19.45 9.27
C LEU A 5 -7.21 -20.40 8.19
N TYR A 6 -6.81 -21.62 8.56
CA TYR A 6 -6.28 -22.58 7.60
C TYR A 6 -7.37 -23.13 6.65
N ILE A 7 -8.58 -23.35 7.18
CA ILE A 7 -9.73 -23.80 6.37
C ILE A 7 -10.16 -22.67 5.39
N LYS A 8 -10.15 -21.43 5.86
CA LYS A 8 -10.56 -20.25 5.08
C LYS A 8 -9.56 -19.88 3.99
N TYR A 9 -8.26 -20.11 4.25
CA TYR A 9 -7.17 -19.77 3.33
C TYR A 9 -6.32 -21.02 3.04
N PRO A 10 -6.74 -21.89 2.11
CA PRO A 10 -5.91 -22.99 1.65
C PRO A 10 -4.58 -22.42 1.15
N LYS A 11 -3.49 -23.10 1.46
CA LYS A 11 -2.13 -22.63 1.20
C LYS A 11 -1.72 -21.41 2.03
N LEU A 12 -2.25 -21.26 3.24
CA LEU A 12 -1.91 -20.14 4.14
C LEU A 12 -0.40 -20.00 4.35
N ILE A 13 0.34 -21.09 4.45
CA ILE A 13 1.80 -21.08 4.63
C ILE A 13 2.47 -20.41 3.43
N GLU A 14 2.13 -20.81 2.19
CA GLU A 14 2.69 -20.19 0.97
C GLU A 14 2.37 -18.68 0.90
N LYS A 15 1.17 -18.30 1.35
CA LYS A 15 0.77 -16.88 1.40
C LYS A 15 1.56 -16.10 2.45
N LEU A 16 1.83 -16.70 3.61
CA LEU A 16 2.67 -16.11 4.66
C LEU A 16 4.12 -15.99 4.21
N ASP A 17 4.67 -17.00 3.52
CA ASP A 17 6.04 -16.96 2.99
C ASP A 17 6.21 -15.78 2.01
N SER A 18 5.30 -15.60 1.07
CA SER A 18 5.31 -14.46 0.16
C SER A 18 5.21 -13.13 0.90
N THR A 19 4.35 -13.03 1.92
CA THR A 19 4.22 -11.84 2.77
C THR A 19 5.52 -11.55 3.50
N VAL A 20 6.15 -12.57 4.10
CA VAL A 20 7.43 -12.45 4.81
C VAL A 20 8.54 -11.97 3.86
N ILE A 21 8.62 -12.53 2.64
CA ILE A 21 9.60 -12.08 1.64
C ILE A 21 9.36 -10.61 1.27
N ASN A 22 8.13 -10.18 1.08
CA ASN A 22 7.83 -8.78 0.79
C ASN A 22 8.24 -7.86 1.95
N VAL A 23 7.88 -8.21 3.19
CA VAL A 23 8.15 -7.39 4.38
C VAL A 23 9.64 -7.32 4.71
N PHE A 24 10.37 -8.44 4.66
CA PHE A 24 11.74 -8.53 5.16
C PHE A 24 12.81 -8.44 4.08
N PHE A 25 12.45 -8.55 2.81
CA PHE A 25 13.40 -8.45 1.72
C PHE A 25 13.04 -7.31 0.75
N TRP A 26 11.90 -7.40 0.04
CA TRP A 26 11.62 -6.46 -1.04
C TRP A 26 11.39 -5.03 -0.57
N LEU A 27 10.64 -4.81 0.49
CA LEU A 27 10.37 -3.46 0.99
C LEU A 27 11.63 -2.81 1.58
N PRO A 28 12.41 -3.46 2.47
CA PRO A 28 13.66 -2.88 2.98
C PRO A 28 14.69 -2.64 1.87
N PHE A 29 14.84 -3.56 0.92
CA PHE A 29 15.75 -3.40 -0.21
C PHE A 29 15.38 -2.18 -1.05
N SER A 30 14.10 -2.03 -1.38
CA SER A 30 13.62 -0.90 -2.18
C SER A 30 13.72 0.42 -1.41
N LEU A 31 13.43 0.43 -0.12
CA LEU A 31 13.61 1.60 0.73
C LEU A 31 15.08 2.01 0.80
N PHE A 32 15.98 1.05 1.01
CA PHE A 32 17.44 1.30 0.96
C PHE A 32 17.85 1.94 -0.38
N PHE A 33 17.38 1.39 -1.49
CA PHE A 33 17.68 1.93 -2.82
C PHE A 33 17.15 3.36 -2.98
N ILE A 34 15.90 3.62 -2.62
CA ILE A 34 15.29 4.95 -2.71
C ILE A 34 16.07 5.97 -1.87
N THR A 35 16.44 5.63 -0.65
CA THR A 35 17.19 6.51 0.26
C THR A 35 18.65 6.68 -0.14
N THR A 36 19.18 5.78 -0.98
CA THR A 36 20.51 5.95 -1.58
C THR A 36 20.46 6.93 -2.74
N VAL A 37 19.40 6.91 -3.55
CA VAL A 37 19.19 7.84 -4.67
C VAL A 37 18.87 9.25 -4.15
N GLN A 38 17.98 9.36 -3.18
CA GLN A 38 17.63 10.60 -2.50
C GLN A 38 17.87 10.45 -1.00
N PRO A 39 19.01 10.93 -0.48
CA PRO A 39 19.34 10.80 0.94
C PRO A 39 18.26 11.43 1.83
N VAL A 40 17.99 10.76 2.92
CA VAL A 40 17.07 11.24 3.95
C VAL A 40 17.69 12.41 4.69
N ASN A 41 16.92 13.47 4.91
CA ASN A 41 17.37 14.54 5.80
C ASN A 41 17.36 14.04 7.25
N VAL A 42 18.53 13.97 7.87
CA VAL A 42 18.68 13.50 9.26
C VAL A 42 18.16 14.55 10.25
N LEU A 43 18.19 15.82 9.87
CA LEU A 43 17.66 16.93 10.66
C LEU A 43 16.15 17.10 10.39
N TYR A 44 15.46 17.64 11.38
CA TYR A 44 14.05 18.03 11.20
C TYR A 44 13.94 19.23 10.27
N ASN A 45 12.99 19.21 9.38
CA ASN A 45 12.61 20.42 8.66
C ASN A 45 11.82 21.35 9.59
N PRO A 46 11.67 22.65 9.25
CA PRO A 46 10.69 23.51 9.91
C PRO A 46 9.31 22.85 9.95
N ILE A 47 8.58 23.02 11.03
CA ILE A 47 7.27 22.37 11.22
C ILE A 47 6.28 22.63 10.06
N SER A 48 6.32 23.81 9.47
CA SER A 48 5.50 24.14 8.31
C SER A 48 5.84 23.27 7.09
N THR A 49 7.12 23.00 6.88
CA THR A 49 7.60 22.11 5.80
C THR A 49 7.20 20.66 6.08
N GLU A 50 7.33 20.21 7.34
CA GLU A 50 6.89 18.86 7.72
C GLU A 50 5.38 18.67 7.44
N ILE A 51 4.55 19.61 7.85
CA ILE A 51 3.10 19.59 7.60
C ILE A 51 2.80 19.61 6.09
N PHE A 52 3.46 20.49 5.35
CA PHE A 52 3.28 20.59 3.90
C PHE A 52 3.63 19.27 3.20
N HIS A 53 4.77 18.65 3.53
CA HIS A 53 5.19 17.38 2.95
C HIS A 53 4.18 16.26 3.25
N ILE A 54 3.66 16.18 4.48
CA ILE A 54 2.68 15.15 4.87
C ILE A 54 1.39 15.31 4.06
N ILE A 55 0.86 16.55 3.95
CA ILE A 55 -0.35 16.82 3.18
C ILE A 55 -0.14 16.48 1.70
N MET A 56 0.96 16.94 1.12
CA MET A 56 1.29 16.67 -0.28
C MET A 56 1.49 15.17 -0.53
N ASN A 57 2.15 14.46 0.40
CA ASN A 57 2.33 13.02 0.28
C ASN A 57 1.01 12.26 0.34
N TYR A 58 0.06 12.69 1.17
CA TYR A 58 -1.28 12.09 1.21
C TYR A 58 -2.00 12.23 -0.14
N ILE A 59 -1.98 13.42 -0.73
CA ILE A 59 -2.64 13.70 -2.03
C ILE A 59 -1.92 12.96 -3.17
N CYS A 60 -0.61 13.14 -3.29
CA CYS A 60 0.19 12.53 -4.36
C CYS A 60 0.24 10.99 -4.23
N GLY A 61 0.28 10.49 -3.01
CA GLY A 61 0.22 9.07 -2.72
C GLY A 61 -1.09 8.43 -3.16
N ASP A 62 -2.24 9.08 -2.92
CA ASP A 62 -3.54 8.58 -3.39
C ASP A 62 -3.64 8.63 -4.92
N ILE A 63 -3.13 9.70 -5.56
CA ILE A 63 -3.05 9.81 -7.03
C ILE A 63 -2.19 8.68 -7.61
N TRP A 64 -1.02 8.44 -7.04
CA TRP A 64 -0.10 7.38 -7.46
C TRP A 64 -0.73 6.01 -7.31
N PHE A 65 -1.18 5.70 -6.09
CA PHE A 65 -1.80 4.41 -5.77
C PHE A 65 -2.99 4.13 -6.69
N TYR A 66 -3.95 5.05 -6.75
CA TYR A 66 -5.12 4.94 -7.60
C TYR A 66 -4.75 4.65 -9.06
N THR A 67 -3.81 5.44 -9.60
CA THR A 67 -3.47 5.36 -11.03
C THR A 67 -2.82 4.01 -11.36
N ILE A 68 -1.78 3.63 -10.62
CA ILE A 68 -1.06 2.38 -10.90
C ILE A 68 -1.93 1.17 -10.58
N HIS A 69 -2.66 1.20 -9.47
CA HIS A 69 -3.59 0.14 -9.08
C HIS A 69 -4.67 -0.09 -10.15
N ARG A 70 -5.32 0.98 -10.61
CA ARG A 70 -6.32 0.90 -11.68
C ARG A 70 -5.74 0.40 -13.01
N ILE A 71 -4.52 0.80 -13.37
CA ILE A 71 -3.80 0.28 -14.53
C ILE A 71 -3.55 -1.23 -14.39
N CYS A 72 -3.19 -1.71 -13.20
CA CYS A 72 -2.97 -3.14 -12.93
C CYS A 72 -4.26 -3.97 -12.98
N HIS A 73 -5.44 -3.36 -12.95
CA HIS A 73 -6.70 -4.02 -13.24
C HIS A 73 -6.98 -4.22 -14.75
N ASN A 74 -6.15 -3.64 -15.64
CA ASN A 74 -6.22 -3.97 -17.06
C ASN A 74 -5.82 -5.43 -17.28
N PRO A 75 -6.56 -6.22 -18.12
CA PRO A 75 -6.25 -7.63 -18.34
C PRO A 75 -4.79 -7.92 -18.70
N ALA A 76 -4.13 -7.04 -19.45
CA ALA A 76 -2.74 -7.21 -19.87
C ALA A 76 -1.73 -7.11 -18.71
N LEU A 77 -2.07 -6.39 -17.62
CA LEU A 77 -1.21 -6.14 -16.48
C LEU A 77 -1.72 -6.77 -15.18
N TYR A 78 -2.90 -7.38 -15.20
CA TYR A 78 -3.52 -7.95 -14.01
C TYR A 78 -2.67 -9.04 -13.33
N PHE A 79 -1.77 -9.70 -14.04
CA PHE A 79 -0.84 -10.67 -13.46
C PHE A 79 0.05 -10.08 -12.35
N LEU A 80 0.34 -8.76 -12.40
CA LEU A 80 1.12 -8.04 -11.39
C LEU A 80 0.33 -7.80 -10.08
N HIS A 81 -1.00 -7.88 -10.12
CA HIS A 81 -1.88 -7.54 -9.01
C HIS A 81 -2.82 -8.67 -8.59
N LYS A 82 -3.02 -9.69 -9.44
CA LYS A 82 -3.96 -10.80 -9.17
C LYS A 82 -3.70 -11.55 -7.87
N GLN A 83 -2.41 -11.67 -7.48
CA GLN A 83 -1.99 -12.36 -6.26
C GLN A 83 -2.62 -11.70 -5.02
N HIS A 84 -2.66 -10.38 -4.99
CA HIS A 84 -3.30 -9.62 -3.93
C HIS A 84 -4.81 -9.93 -3.84
N HIS A 85 -5.48 -10.07 -4.98
CA HIS A 85 -6.90 -10.41 -5.08
C HIS A 85 -7.26 -11.87 -4.84
N GLU A 86 -6.30 -12.76 -4.58
CA GLU A 86 -6.60 -14.14 -4.16
C GLU A 86 -7.18 -14.19 -2.74
N VAL A 87 -6.98 -13.14 -1.94
CA VAL A 87 -7.55 -13.01 -0.60
C VAL A 87 -8.82 -12.15 -0.70
N LEU A 88 -9.97 -12.79 -0.88
CA LEU A 88 -11.26 -12.10 -1.05
C LEU A 88 -11.72 -11.37 0.22
N GLU A 89 -11.60 -12.04 1.38
CA GLU A 89 -11.82 -11.41 2.66
C GLU A 89 -10.48 -10.94 3.23
N THR A 90 -10.24 -9.65 3.17
CA THR A 90 -8.95 -9.08 3.55
C THR A 90 -8.63 -9.31 5.03
N VAL A 91 -7.40 -9.75 5.32
CA VAL A 91 -6.89 -10.01 6.66
C VAL A 91 -5.54 -9.30 6.82
N GLY A 92 -5.36 -8.56 7.92
CA GLY A 92 -4.19 -7.73 8.14
C GLY A 92 -2.84 -8.41 7.96
N ILE A 93 -2.73 -9.68 8.39
CA ILE A 93 -1.49 -10.47 8.24
C ILE A 93 -1.16 -10.79 6.78
N LEU A 94 -2.13 -10.76 5.88
CA LEU A 94 -1.96 -10.99 4.45
C LEU A 94 -2.04 -9.70 3.62
N SER A 95 -1.98 -8.54 4.24
CA SER A 95 -2.08 -7.25 3.54
C SER A 95 -0.98 -7.06 2.49
N LEU A 96 0.19 -7.65 2.70
CA LEU A 96 1.32 -7.64 1.79
C LEU A 96 1.54 -8.98 1.07
N TYR A 97 0.52 -9.86 1.08
CA TYR A 97 0.48 -10.99 0.16
C TYR A 97 0.17 -10.47 -1.24
N ALA A 98 1.22 -10.20 -1.98
CA ALA A 98 1.16 -9.54 -3.27
C ALA A 98 2.39 -9.89 -4.11
N HIS A 99 2.30 -9.68 -5.40
CA HIS A 99 3.46 -9.72 -6.28
C HIS A 99 4.48 -8.64 -5.85
N PRO A 100 5.81 -8.85 -5.93
CA PRO A 100 6.81 -7.83 -5.56
C PRO A 100 6.60 -6.48 -6.23
N PHE A 101 6.16 -6.45 -7.48
CA PHE A 101 5.80 -5.21 -8.17
C PHE A 101 4.70 -4.43 -7.42
N ASP A 102 3.67 -5.11 -6.97
CA ASP A 102 2.57 -4.51 -6.21
C ASP A 102 3.08 -3.93 -4.88
N ALA A 103 3.85 -4.72 -4.12
CA ALA A 103 4.43 -4.30 -2.86
C ALA A 103 5.36 -3.08 -3.02
N ILE A 104 6.18 -3.05 -4.07
CA ILE A 104 7.18 -1.99 -4.30
C ILE A 104 6.54 -0.79 -5.01
N VAL A 105 5.92 -1.00 -6.17
CA VAL A 105 5.51 0.12 -7.04
C VAL A 105 4.17 0.70 -6.60
N ILE A 106 3.20 -0.13 -6.21
CA ILE A 106 1.90 0.38 -5.77
C ILE A 106 2.01 0.85 -4.32
N ASN A 107 2.38 -0.02 -3.39
CA ASN A 107 2.35 0.29 -1.96
C ASN A 107 3.50 1.22 -1.54
N LEU A 108 4.76 0.81 -1.65
CA LEU A 108 5.89 1.65 -1.25
C LEU A 108 6.00 2.90 -2.12
N GLY A 109 5.71 2.79 -3.42
CA GLY A 109 5.70 3.91 -4.35
C GLY A 109 4.75 5.02 -3.91
N SER A 110 3.54 4.71 -3.47
CA SER A 110 2.58 5.71 -2.98
C SER A 110 3.08 6.49 -1.76
N MET A 111 3.93 5.87 -0.94
CA MET A 111 4.50 6.49 0.26
C MET A 111 5.78 7.29 -0.04
N MET A 112 6.57 6.85 -1.01
CA MET A 112 7.96 7.31 -1.16
C MET A 112 8.23 8.10 -2.44
N THR A 113 7.31 8.12 -3.43
CA THR A 113 7.55 8.84 -4.69
C THR A 113 7.80 10.32 -4.47
N LEU A 114 7.06 10.94 -3.55
CA LEU A 114 7.25 12.36 -3.25
C LEU A 114 8.58 12.64 -2.53
N HIS A 115 9.13 11.68 -1.79
CA HIS A 115 10.46 11.80 -1.19
C HIS A 115 11.57 12.02 -2.23
N LEU A 116 11.45 11.40 -3.41
CA LEU A 116 12.42 11.59 -4.50
C LEU A 116 12.48 13.04 -5.01
N ILE A 117 11.45 13.84 -4.73
CA ILE A 117 11.34 15.24 -5.16
C ILE A 117 11.61 16.19 -3.99
N LEU A 118 11.02 15.92 -2.83
CA LEU A 118 10.98 16.87 -1.70
C LEU A 118 11.97 16.55 -0.56
N GLN A 119 12.72 15.46 -0.65
CA GLN A 119 13.69 15.05 0.37
C GLN A 119 13.12 15.06 1.80
N PHE A 120 12.37 14.01 2.14
CA PHE A 120 11.76 13.88 3.46
C PHE A 120 12.79 13.78 4.57
N SER A 121 12.43 14.26 5.76
CA SER A 121 13.17 13.96 6.98
C SER A 121 13.00 12.48 7.40
N PHE A 122 13.94 11.97 8.20
CA PHE A 122 13.82 10.62 8.78
C PHE A 122 12.52 10.46 9.56
N PHE A 123 12.13 11.51 10.32
CA PHE A 123 10.87 11.54 11.04
C PHE A 123 9.66 11.35 10.11
N GLN A 124 9.64 12.05 8.97
CA GLN A 124 8.54 11.91 8.00
C GLN A 124 8.44 10.50 7.43
N ILE A 125 9.56 9.88 7.08
CA ILE A 125 9.56 8.51 6.54
C ILE A 125 8.99 7.54 7.58
N VAL A 126 9.43 7.64 8.83
CA VAL A 126 8.92 6.80 9.92
C VAL A 126 7.43 7.06 10.17
N LEU A 127 7.03 8.32 10.22
CA LEU A 127 5.62 8.69 10.47
C LEU A 127 4.71 8.22 9.34
N ILE A 128 5.05 8.52 8.08
CA ILE A 128 4.25 8.14 6.91
C ILE A 128 4.17 6.60 6.80
N GLY A 129 5.30 5.90 6.95
CA GLY A 129 5.34 4.45 6.93
C GLY A 129 4.50 3.81 8.04
N SER A 130 4.57 4.35 9.25
CA SER A 130 3.76 3.87 10.39
C SER A 130 2.27 4.10 10.17
N LEU A 131 1.87 5.30 9.76
CA LEU A 131 0.47 5.63 9.50
C LEU A 131 -0.10 4.78 8.35
N ALA A 132 0.66 4.60 7.27
CA ALA A 132 0.26 3.74 6.15
C ALA A 132 0.09 2.29 6.59
N THR A 133 1.04 1.74 7.36
CA THR A 133 0.97 0.37 7.87
C THR A 133 -0.25 0.19 8.80
N ILE A 134 -0.45 1.10 9.74
CA ILE A 134 -1.61 1.07 10.64
C ILE A 134 -2.92 1.15 9.85
N SER A 135 -3.00 2.08 8.88
CA SER A 135 -4.18 2.23 8.03
C SER A 135 -4.45 0.96 7.21
N THR A 136 -3.42 0.37 6.63
CA THR A 136 -3.53 -0.87 5.85
C THR A 136 -4.05 -2.02 6.70
N ILE A 137 -3.51 -2.21 7.91
CA ILE A 137 -3.91 -3.30 8.80
C ILE A 137 -5.32 -3.06 9.38
N ILE A 138 -5.59 -1.86 9.90
CA ILE A 138 -6.81 -1.57 10.66
C ILE A 138 -7.98 -1.22 9.75
N ASN A 139 -7.77 -0.41 8.71
CA ASN A 139 -8.84 0.15 7.90
C ASN A 139 -9.07 -0.63 6.60
N SER A 140 -8.03 -1.22 6.01
CA SER A 140 -8.13 -1.83 4.70
C SER A 140 -8.27 -3.35 4.74
N HIS A 141 -7.66 -4.02 5.73
CA HIS A 141 -7.56 -5.49 5.77
C HIS A 141 -8.10 -6.09 7.07
N THR A 142 -9.30 -5.67 7.48
CA THR A 142 -9.93 -6.16 8.73
C THR A 142 -11.00 -7.23 8.51
N GLY A 143 -11.27 -7.62 7.26
CA GLY A 143 -12.40 -8.51 6.92
C GLY A 143 -13.78 -7.88 7.13
N ARG A 144 -13.86 -6.59 7.44
CA ARG A 144 -15.14 -5.89 7.61
C ARG A 144 -15.72 -5.50 6.25
N ALA A 145 -16.84 -6.10 5.88
CA ALA A 145 -17.49 -5.96 4.57
C ALA A 145 -17.87 -4.53 4.14
N LYS A 146 -17.79 -3.55 5.05
CA LYS A 146 -18.15 -2.15 4.77
C LYS A 146 -16.94 -1.24 4.47
N MET A 147 -15.74 -1.76 4.53
CA MET A 147 -14.54 -0.98 4.23
C MET A 147 -14.35 -0.86 2.72
N SER A 148 -13.95 0.30 2.24
CA SER A 148 -13.80 0.60 0.80
C SER A 148 -12.90 -0.42 0.08
N HIS A 149 -11.77 -0.78 0.68
CA HIS A 149 -10.84 -1.74 0.11
C HIS A 149 -11.41 -3.17 0.09
N GLN A 150 -12.21 -3.58 1.08
CA GLN A 150 -12.93 -4.86 1.05
C GLN A 150 -13.95 -4.91 -0.10
N LEU A 151 -14.65 -3.80 -0.35
CA LEU A 151 -15.55 -3.70 -1.50
C LEU A 151 -14.78 -3.77 -2.82
N HIS A 152 -13.56 -3.21 -2.86
CA HIS A 152 -12.68 -3.33 -4.01
C HIS A 152 -12.32 -4.80 -4.29
N HIS A 153 -11.91 -5.58 -3.28
CA HIS A 153 -11.62 -7.01 -3.45
C HIS A 153 -12.81 -7.81 -3.97
N LEU A 154 -14.03 -7.45 -3.53
CA LEU A 154 -15.26 -8.13 -3.97
C LEU A 154 -15.66 -7.76 -5.41
N TYR A 155 -15.64 -6.46 -5.75
CA TYR A 155 -16.18 -5.96 -7.03
C TYR A 155 -15.13 -5.71 -8.08
N ARG A 156 -13.88 -5.41 -7.72
CA ARG A 156 -12.71 -5.15 -8.58
C ARG A 156 -12.82 -3.96 -9.54
N ASN A 157 -13.93 -3.23 -9.52
CA ASN A 157 -14.20 -2.11 -10.42
C ASN A 157 -14.55 -0.81 -9.68
N CYS A 158 -14.19 -0.70 -8.40
CA CYS A 158 -14.44 0.46 -7.56
C CYS A 158 -13.37 0.57 -6.47
N ASN A 159 -13.27 1.74 -5.83
CA ASN A 159 -12.42 2.00 -4.67
C ASN A 159 -10.95 1.59 -4.89
N TYR A 160 -10.34 2.16 -5.93
CA TYR A 160 -8.95 1.86 -6.29
C TYR A 160 -7.93 2.63 -5.45
N GLY A 161 -8.32 3.75 -4.83
CA GLY A 161 -7.43 4.62 -4.04
C GLY A 161 -7.25 4.17 -2.59
N THR A 162 -6.31 4.80 -1.90
CA THR A 162 -6.09 4.61 -0.47
C THR A 162 -6.89 5.58 0.38
N GLY A 163 -7.14 6.80 -0.12
CA GLY A 163 -7.74 7.92 0.60
C GLY A 163 -9.10 8.37 0.10
N ALA A 164 -9.70 7.68 -0.82
CA ALA A 164 -10.97 8.00 -1.48
C ALA A 164 -10.98 9.30 -2.32
N PHE A 165 -9.94 10.15 -2.27
CA PHE A 165 -9.89 11.40 -3.04
C PHE A 165 -10.01 11.14 -4.55
N MET A 166 -9.15 10.27 -5.08
CA MET A 166 -9.19 9.91 -6.49
C MET A 166 -10.44 9.12 -6.87
N ASP A 167 -10.95 8.25 -5.99
CA ASP A 167 -12.18 7.51 -6.26
C ASP A 167 -13.40 8.44 -6.38
N ILE A 168 -13.48 9.47 -5.54
CA ILE A 168 -14.53 10.49 -5.64
C ILE A 168 -14.39 11.29 -6.94
N LEU A 169 -13.18 11.76 -7.24
CA LEU A 169 -12.89 12.55 -8.44
C LEU A 169 -13.22 11.77 -9.73
N MET A 170 -12.89 10.50 -9.75
CA MET A 170 -13.05 9.62 -10.91
C MET A 170 -14.39 8.85 -10.90
N LYS A 171 -15.25 9.10 -9.90
CA LYS A 171 -16.57 8.46 -9.71
C LYS A 171 -16.50 6.93 -9.64
N THR A 172 -15.46 6.42 -8.98
CA THR A 172 -15.25 4.98 -8.75
C THR A 172 -15.50 4.56 -7.31
N ASN A 173 -15.89 5.48 -6.44
CA ASN A 173 -16.24 5.19 -5.05
C ASN A 173 -17.58 4.43 -4.92
N LYS A 174 -17.63 3.46 -4.02
CA LYS A 174 -18.83 2.72 -3.60
C LYS A 174 -18.97 2.68 -2.09
#